data_389a0a1408b90b8daa4cceb5351d6b42
#
_entry.id   389a0a1408b90b8daa4cceb5351d6b42
#
_cell.length_a   1.000
_cell.length_b   1.000
_cell.length_c   1.000
_cell.angle_alpha   90.00
_cell.angle_beta   90.00
_cell.angle_gamma   90.00
#
_symmetry.space_group_name_H-M   'P 1'
#
loop_
_entity.id
_entity.type
_entity.pdbx_description
1 polymer ?
#
loop_
_entity_poly.entity_id
_entity_poly.type
_entity_poly.pdbx_seq_one_letter_code
_entity_poly.pdbx_strand_id
1 'polypeptide(L)'
;TRRRALTALVLLACDAANTLWAHPAERPRPKQLSTPSQFRENNVWTMLERGVSLFAGSGSSVTCEAYPTGMIWPKKIPESGGICIYEGRLKELAHEVKREIPIAAVIGSVPRPNQAFWTFSALWAGWLWGKDAVEPYRIALRRRRYDWAWNATALFATFSHLNELLADDVPVFGVLPEPEPAFMTSAITAAHMAGFVLESVALRTEHDPVQIVWKCEKKPQPAPMEIETIRTAMREFLLA
;
A
#
# COMPACT_ATOMS: atom_id res chain seq x y z
N THR A 1 -10.42 3.92 22.82
CA THR A 1 -9.31 4.69 22.21
C THR A 1 -7.97 4.30 22.81
N ARG A 2 -7.75 4.36 24.14
CA ARG A 2 -6.47 4.02 24.81
C ARG A 2 -6.01 2.57 24.50
N ARG A 3 -6.91 1.59 24.56
CA ARG A 3 -6.58 0.19 24.26
C ARG A 3 -6.03 0.01 22.84
N ARG A 4 -6.63 0.68 21.85
CA ARG A 4 -6.16 0.62 20.45
C ARG A 4 -4.78 1.25 20.29
N ALA A 5 -4.51 2.37 20.94
CA ALA A 5 -3.20 3.01 20.93
C ALA A 5 -2.13 2.11 21.57
N LEU A 6 -2.43 1.49 22.70
CA LEU A 6 -1.53 0.52 23.34
C LEU A 6 -1.28 -0.71 22.47
N THR A 7 -2.31 -1.22 21.80
CA THR A 7 -2.17 -2.34 20.86
C THR A 7 -1.25 -1.96 19.69
N ALA A 8 -1.42 -0.76 19.12
CA ALA A 8 -0.56 -0.27 18.05
C ALA A 8 0.91 -0.10 18.53
N LEU A 9 1.11 0.40 19.73
CA LEU A 9 2.44 0.53 20.34
C LEU A 9 3.10 -0.85 20.55
N VAL A 10 2.36 -1.84 21.05
CA VAL A 10 2.86 -3.21 21.20
C VAL A 10 3.23 -3.82 19.86
N LEU A 11 2.39 -3.65 18.84
CA LEU A 11 2.69 -4.13 17.49
C LEU A 11 3.96 -3.50 16.92
N LEU A 12 4.12 -2.19 17.09
CA LEU A 12 5.33 -1.47 16.67
C LEU A 12 6.57 -2.01 17.39
N ALA A 13 6.49 -2.22 18.72
CA ALA A 13 7.58 -2.76 19.49
C ALA A 13 7.96 -4.19 19.07
N CYS A 14 6.98 -5.05 18.83
CA CYS A 14 7.18 -6.41 18.33
C CYS A 14 7.82 -6.42 16.94
N ASP A 15 7.36 -5.55 16.04
CA ASP A 15 7.94 -5.42 14.69
C ASP A 15 9.40 -4.92 14.76
N ALA A 16 9.67 -3.93 15.58
CA ALA A 16 11.02 -3.37 15.76
C ALA A 16 11.98 -4.32 16.49
N ALA A 17 11.47 -5.18 17.37
CA ALA A 17 12.27 -6.12 18.15
C ALA A 17 12.49 -7.48 17.45
N ASN A 18 11.81 -7.73 16.30
CA ASN A 18 12.02 -9.00 15.63
C ASN A 18 13.46 -9.13 15.10
N THR A 19 14.00 -10.37 15.11
CA THR A 19 15.36 -10.68 14.69
C THR A 19 15.44 -11.46 13.38
N LEU A 20 14.29 -11.69 12.72
CA LEU A 20 14.21 -12.47 11.50
C LEU A 20 14.69 -11.71 10.26
N TRP A 21 14.93 -10.43 10.40
CA TRP A 21 15.73 -9.64 9.46
C TRP A 21 16.55 -8.60 10.21
N ALA A 22 17.76 -8.38 9.74
CA ALA A 22 18.54 -7.25 10.21
C ALA A 22 17.82 -5.97 9.78
N HIS A 23 17.53 -5.12 10.73
CA HIS A 23 17.14 -3.75 10.50
C HIS A 23 18.36 -2.82 10.65
N PRO A 24 19.08 -2.49 9.63
CA PRO A 24 19.50 -1.13 9.52
C PRO A 24 18.26 -0.36 9.00
N ALA A 25 17.99 0.80 9.57
CA ALA A 25 16.91 1.68 9.13
C ALA A 25 17.00 2.09 7.64
N GLU A 26 18.10 1.74 6.99
CA GLU A 26 18.51 2.13 5.64
C GLU A 26 18.29 1.04 4.57
N ARG A 27 17.87 -0.18 4.95
CA ARG A 27 17.67 -1.24 3.97
C ARG A 27 16.19 -1.60 3.81
N PRO A 28 15.73 -1.84 2.59
CA PRO A 28 14.38 -2.31 2.36
C PRO A 28 14.14 -3.64 3.08
N ARG A 29 12.95 -3.81 3.64
CA ARG A 29 12.57 -5.05 4.33
C ARG A 29 12.70 -6.24 3.38
N PRO A 30 13.27 -7.38 3.81
CA PRO A 30 13.41 -8.54 2.96
C PRO A 30 12.05 -9.05 2.47
N LYS A 31 12.02 -9.60 1.28
CA LYS A 31 10.82 -10.17 0.66
C LYS A 31 10.37 -11.47 1.34
N GLN A 32 11.30 -12.16 1.96
CA GLN A 32 11.07 -13.45 2.63
C GLN A 32 11.73 -13.44 4.01
N LEU A 33 11.12 -14.16 4.94
CA LEU A 33 11.74 -14.43 6.23
C LEU A 33 12.91 -15.39 6.03
N SER A 34 14.07 -15.02 6.52
CA SER A 34 15.25 -15.85 6.54
C SER A 34 15.87 -15.83 7.94
N THR A 35 16.39 -16.95 8.37
CA THR A 35 17.17 -16.98 9.60
C THR A 35 18.43 -16.16 9.39
N PRO A 36 18.69 -15.12 10.20
CA PRO A 36 19.91 -14.33 10.08
C PRO A 36 21.13 -15.20 10.39
N SER A 37 22.26 -14.90 9.73
CA SER A 37 23.53 -15.58 9.98
C SER A 37 24.09 -15.31 11.38
N GLN A 38 23.67 -14.23 11.98
CA GLN A 38 24.04 -13.84 13.35
C GLN A 38 22.78 -13.53 14.13
N PHE A 39 22.65 -14.15 15.30
CA PHE A 39 21.58 -13.83 16.24
C PHE A 39 21.86 -12.48 16.90
N ARG A 40 20.88 -11.60 16.86
CA ARG A 40 20.89 -10.34 17.57
C ARG A 40 19.66 -10.27 18.46
N GLU A 41 19.86 -10.21 19.73
CA GLU A 41 18.78 -10.01 20.69
C GLU A 41 18.36 -8.54 20.69
N ASN A 42 17.08 -8.29 20.46
CA ASN A 42 16.48 -6.96 20.60
C ASN A 42 15.52 -6.98 21.80
N ASN A 43 15.68 -6.02 22.70
CA ASN A 43 14.83 -5.90 23.86
C ASN A 43 13.50 -5.25 23.48
N VAL A 44 12.40 -6.00 23.58
CA VAL A 44 11.04 -5.53 23.26
C VAL A 44 10.64 -4.32 24.09
N TRP A 45 11.04 -4.28 25.36
CA TRP A 45 10.74 -3.16 26.25
C TRP A 45 11.39 -1.86 25.77
N THR A 46 12.66 -1.92 25.41
CA THR A 46 13.35 -0.76 24.84
C THR A 46 12.71 -0.27 23.54
N MET A 47 12.23 -1.19 22.71
CA MET A 47 11.51 -0.81 21.48
C MET A 47 10.14 -0.20 21.79
N LEU A 48 9.47 -0.65 22.84
CA LEU A 48 8.22 -0.09 23.30
C LEU A 48 8.42 1.34 23.82
N GLU A 49 9.44 1.58 24.65
CA GLU A 49 9.77 2.91 25.15
C GLU A 49 10.09 3.89 24.01
N ARG A 50 10.89 3.45 23.02
CA ARG A 50 11.17 4.23 21.80
C ARG A 50 9.91 4.51 20.98
N GLY A 51 9.00 3.56 20.92
CA GLY A 51 7.74 3.71 20.21
C GLY A 51 6.82 4.79 20.84
N VAL A 52 6.91 5.01 22.13
CA VAL A 52 6.09 6.03 22.83
C VAL A 52 6.29 7.42 22.22
N SER A 53 7.52 7.78 21.84
CA SER A 53 7.83 9.10 21.26
C SER A 53 7.10 9.35 19.94
N LEU A 54 6.81 8.30 19.16
CA LEU A 54 6.06 8.40 17.89
C LEU A 54 4.57 8.70 18.12
N PHE A 55 4.03 8.29 19.26
CA PHE A 55 2.64 8.54 19.62
C PHE A 55 2.46 9.80 20.48
N ALA A 56 3.49 10.16 21.25
CA ALA A 56 3.44 11.30 22.16
C ALA A 56 3.64 12.66 21.45
N GLY A 57 4.04 12.65 20.18
CA GLY A 57 4.24 13.86 19.37
C GLY A 57 5.32 14.76 19.96
N SER A 58 6.46 14.88 19.34
CA SER A 58 7.40 15.93 19.66
C SER A 58 6.87 17.28 19.17
N GLY A 59 6.08 17.94 19.98
CA GLY A 59 5.99 19.40 20.01
C GLY A 59 5.44 20.20 18.81
N SER A 60 5.04 19.62 17.73
CA SER A 60 4.21 20.33 16.76
C SER A 60 2.75 20.15 17.16
N SER A 61 2.25 21.09 17.91
CA SER A 61 0.82 21.24 18.12
C SER A 61 0.16 21.66 16.82
N VAL A 62 0.04 20.73 15.89
CA VAL A 62 -1.06 20.79 14.95
C VAL A 62 -2.28 20.57 15.84
N THR A 63 -2.90 21.65 16.26
CA THR A 63 -4.25 21.61 16.81
C THR A 63 -5.15 21.13 15.69
N CYS A 64 -5.17 19.82 15.46
CA CYS A 64 -6.26 19.22 14.75
C CYS A 64 -7.46 19.44 15.65
N GLU A 65 -8.34 20.36 15.26
CA GLU A 65 -9.69 20.33 15.81
C GLU A 65 -10.16 18.89 15.71
N ALA A 66 -10.67 18.36 16.83
CA ALA A 66 -11.09 16.98 16.91
C ALA A 66 -12.33 16.79 16.03
N TYR A 67 -12.09 16.57 14.75
CA TYR A 67 -13.16 16.11 13.86
C TYR A 67 -13.66 14.76 14.38
N PRO A 68 -14.96 14.51 14.35
CA PRO A 68 -15.50 13.25 14.81
C PRO A 68 -14.84 12.11 14.05
N THR A 69 -13.89 11.45 14.71
CA THR A 69 -13.27 10.24 14.21
C THR A 69 -14.23 9.10 14.42
N GLY A 70 -14.54 8.37 13.36
CA GLY A 70 -15.12 7.06 13.52
C GLY A 70 -16.53 6.88 13.02
N MET A 71 -16.82 7.36 11.85
CA MET A 71 -17.89 6.73 11.12
C MET A 71 -17.29 5.61 10.28
N ILE A 72 -17.65 4.39 10.67
CA ILE A 72 -17.48 3.23 9.81
C ILE A 72 -18.37 3.50 8.60
N TRP A 73 -17.74 3.57 7.43
CA TRP A 73 -18.45 3.67 6.18
C TRP A 73 -19.56 2.60 6.11
N PRO A 74 -20.79 2.87 5.64
CA PRO A 74 -21.21 4.03 4.82
C PRO A 74 -22.31 4.90 5.43
N LYS A 75 -22.40 5.09 6.72
CA LYS A 75 -23.65 5.61 7.30
C LYS A 75 -23.92 7.09 7.11
N LYS A 76 -22.97 7.95 6.89
CA LYS A 76 -23.12 9.36 6.48
C LYS A 76 -21.75 10.04 6.50
N ILE A 77 -21.38 10.70 5.41
CA ILE A 77 -20.23 11.59 5.43
C ILE A 77 -20.63 12.81 6.23
N PRO A 78 -19.81 13.23 7.23
CA PRO A 78 -20.11 14.42 8.01
C PRO A 78 -20.10 15.66 7.10
N GLU A 79 -21.18 16.44 7.12
CA GLU A 79 -21.28 17.68 6.34
C GLU A 79 -20.24 18.72 6.75
N SER A 80 -19.78 18.66 8.00
CA SER A 80 -18.74 19.53 8.57
C SER A 80 -17.31 19.08 8.28
N GLY A 81 -17.10 18.05 7.48
CA GLY A 81 -15.82 17.40 7.31
C GLY A 81 -15.51 16.35 8.38
N GLY A 82 -14.45 15.56 8.20
CA GLY A 82 -14.07 14.52 9.14
C GLY A 82 -13.29 13.39 8.46
N ILE A 83 -13.02 12.31 9.21
CA ILE A 83 -12.34 11.12 8.72
C ILE A 83 -13.33 9.96 8.76
N CYS A 84 -13.56 9.35 7.59
CA CYS A 84 -14.30 8.10 7.46
C CYS A 84 -13.32 6.96 7.22
N ILE A 85 -13.43 5.89 7.99
CA ILE A 85 -12.62 4.69 7.85
C ILE A 85 -13.47 3.59 7.23
N TYR A 86 -13.01 3.06 6.11
CA TYR A 86 -13.59 1.89 5.48
C TYR A 86 -12.71 0.67 5.72
N GLU A 87 -13.30 -0.40 6.18
CA GLU A 87 -12.67 -1.71 6.31
C GLU A 87 -13.38 -2.70 5.39
N GLY A 88 -12.75 -3.05 4.28
CA GLY A 88 -13.34 -3.93 3.28
C GLY A 88 -12.56 -3.93 1.96
N ARG A 89 -13.17 -4.51 0.95
CA ARG A 89 -12.57 -4.57 -0.39
C ARG A 89 -12.88 -3.30 -1.17
N LEU A 90 -11.91 -2.81 -1.93
CA LEU A 90 -12.09 -1.63 -2.78
C LEU A 90 -13.27 -1.81 -3.77
N LYS A 91 -13.47 -3.02 -4.29
CA LYS A 91 -14.62 -3.34 -5.14
C LYS A 91 -15.97 -3.06 -4.46
N GLU A 92 -16.09 -3.40 -3.19
CA GLU A 92 -17.31 -3.18 -2.40
C GLU A 92 -17.49 -1.68 -2.14
N LEU A 93 -16.40 -1.00 -1.74
CA LEU A 93 -16.39 0.45 -1.59
C LEU A 93 -16.80 1.15 -2.89
N ALA A 94 -16.24 0.73 -4.03
CA ALA A 94 -16.59 1.28 -5.34
C ALA A 94 -18.07 1.15 -5.65
N HIS A 95 -18.68 0.04 -5.28
CA HIS A 95 -20.10 -0.20 -5.49
C HIS A 95 -20.99 0.68 -4.59
N GLU A 96 -20.56 0.89 -3.34
CA GLU A 96 -21.32 1.68 -2.35
C GLU A 96 -21.18 3.18 -2.55
N VAL A 97 -20.01 3.67 -2.96
CA VAL A 97 -19.70 5.11 -3.16
C VAL A 97 -20.32 5.66 -4.45
N LYS A 98 -20.73 4.78 -5.34
CA LYS A 98 -21.17 5.10 -6.69
C LYS A 98 -21.74 6.51 -6.84
N ARG A 99 -20.90 7.45 -7.30
CA ARG A 99 -21.23 8.78 -7.83
C ARG A 99 -21.84 9.80 -6.86
N GLU A 100 -22.10 9.44 -5.62
CA GLU A 100 -22.70 10.36 -4.65
C GLU A 100 -21.68 11.27 -3.98
N ILE A 101 -20.40 10.88 -4.02
CA ILE A 101 -19.32 11.60 -3.35
C ILE A 101 -18.29 12.05 -4.38
N PRO A 102 -18.10 13.35 -4.56
CA PRO A 102 -17.03 13.84 -5.41
C PRO A 102 -15.68 13.58 -4.78
N ILE A 103 -14.90 12.70 -5.38
CA ILE A 103 -13.52 12.42 -4.97
C ILE A 103 -12.60 13.42 -5.66
N ALA A 104 -11.95 14.27 -4.89
CA ALA A 104 -11.04 15.29 -5.43
C ALA A 104 -9.61 14.76 -5.69
N ALA A 105 -9.17 13.77 -4.94
CA ALA A 105 -7.86 13.13 -5.12
C ALA A 105 -7.83 11.76 -4.44
N VAL A 106 -6.93 10.90 -4.90
CA VAL A 106 -6.58 9.63 -4.24
C VAL A 106 -5.11 9.68 -3.85
N ILE A 107 -4.80 9.30 -2.61
CA ILE A 107 -3.43 9.21 -2.11
C ILE A 107 -3.25 7.82 -1.48
N GLY A 108 -2.24 7.10 -1.92
CA GLY A 108 -2.03 5.75 -1.39
C GLY A 108 -0.62 5.20 -1.60
N SER A 109 -0.28 4.22 -0.79
CA SER A 109 0.90 3.39 -1.05
C SER A 109 0.52 2.23 -1.95
N VAL A 110 1.24 2.07 -3.05
CA VAL A 110 1.05 0.93 -3.96
C VAL A 110 1.53 -0.34 -3.28
N PRO A 111 0.65 -1.35 -3.10
CA PRO A 111 1.01 -2.54 -2.35
C PRO A 111 2.03 -3.39 -3.09
N ARG A 112 3.07 -3.78 -2.37
CA ARG A 112 4.07 -4.73 -2.84
C ARG A 112 3.76 -6.13 -2.33
N PRO A 113 3.94 -7.18 -3.15
CA PRO A 113 3.92 -8.55 -2.65
C PRO A 113 5.11 -8.75 -1.70
N ASN A 114 4.85 -8.75 -0.41
CA ASN A 114 5.86 -9.00 0.62
C ASN A 114 5.39 -10.11 1.56
N GLN A 115 5.86 -11.33 1.32
CA GLN A 115 5.48 -12.48 2.11
C GLN A 115 5.92 -12.36 3.57
N ALA A 116 7.08 -11.76 3.82
CA ALA A 116 7.56 -11.54 5.17
C ALA A 116 6.64 -10.62 5.96
N PHE A 117 6.22 -9.52 5.36
CA PHE A 117 5.28 -8.58 5.97
C PHE A 117 3.94 -9.25 6.30
N TRP A 118 3.38 -10.02 5.38
CA TRP A 118 2.11 -10.71 5.61
C TRP A 118 2.21 -11.84 6.64
N THR A 119 3.34 -12.55 6.67
CA THR A 119 3.58 -13.56 7.70
C THR A 119 3.63 -12.95 9.09
N PHE A 120 4.33 -11.83 9.28
CA PHE A 120 4.33 -11.14 10.56
C PHE A 120 2.97 -10.55 10.90
N SER A 121 2.30 -9.93 9.94
CA SER A 121 0.96 -9.40 10.17
C SER A 121 -0.01 -10.50 10.62
N ALA A 122 0.07 -11.68 10.02
CA ALA A 122 -0.73 -12.83 10.43
C ALA A 122 -0.35 -13.35 11.82
N LEU A 123 0.95 -13.39 12.14
CA LEU A 123 1.45 -13.81 13.45
C LEU A 123 0.95 -12.88 14.56
N TRP A 124 1.13 -11.57 14.38
CA TRP A 124 0.68 -10.56 15.35
C TRP A 124 -0.85 -10.53 15.47
N ALA A 125 -1.57 -10.62 14.35
CA ALA A 125 -3.03 -10.70 14.37
C ALA A 125 -3.51 -11.93 15.14
N GLY A 126 -2.91 -13.10 14.90
CA GLY A 126 -3.24 -14.33 15.58
C GLY A 126 -3.00 -14.26 17.10
N TRP A 127 -1.93 -13.62 17.53
CA TRP A 127 -1.63 -13.46 18.95
C TRP A 127 -2.58 -12.49 19.66
N LEU A 128 -2.95 -11.39 19.01
CA LEU A 128 -3.72 -10.32 19.62
C LEU A 128 -5.23 -10.54 19.54
N TRP A 129 -5.70 -11.14 18.45
CA TRP A 129 -7.13 -11.24 18.15
C TRP A 129 -7.60 -12.67 17.85
N GLY A 130 -6.68 -13.65 17.92
CA GLY A 130 -7.01 -15.05 17.74
C GLY A 130 -7.03 -15.52 16.27
N LYS A 131 -7.39 -16.79 16.10
CA LYS A 131 -7.27 -17.52 14.82
C LYS A 131 -8.09 -16.88 13.69
N ASP A 132 -9.25 -16.34 13.99
CA ASP A 132 -10.14 -15.77 12.98
C ASP A 132 -9.55 -14.52 12.32
N ALA A 133 -8.74 -13.76 13.06
CA ALA A 133 -8.01 -12.60 12.51
C ALA A 133 -6.93 -12.99 11.50
N VAL A 134 -6.52 -14.25 11.44
CA VAL A 134 -5.50 -14.75 10.48
C VAL A 134 -6.13 -15.14 9.14
N GLU A 135 -7.43 -15.41 9.10
CA GLU A 135 -8.09 -15.93 7.89
C GLU A 135 -7.92 -15.04 6.65
N PRO A 136 -7.97 -13.69 6.72
CA PRO A 136 -7.72 -12.82 5.57
C PRO A 136 -6.33 -12.99 4.94
N TYR A 137 -5.33 -13.36 5.75
CA TYR A 137 -3.95 -13.56 5.28
C TYR A 137 -3.71 -14.94 4.68
N ARG A 138 -4.60 -15.88 4.91
CA ARG A 138 -4.43 -17.28 4.53
C ARG A 138 -4.24 -17.49 3.03
N ILE A 139 -4.97 -16.76 2.21
CA ILE A 139 -4.84 -16.80 0.75
C ILE A 139 -3.50 -16.26 0.31
N ALA A 140 -3.07 -15.14 0.89
CA ALA A 140 -1.79 -14.50 0.61
C ALA A 140 -0.62 -15.42 1.00
N LEU A 141 -0.66 -16.02 2.19
CA LEU A 141 0.40 -16.89 2.72
C LEU A 141 0.52 -18.23 2.00
N ARG A 142 -0.54 -18.73 1.37
CA ARG A 142 -0.51 -19.97 0.59
C ARG A 142 0.20 -19.83 -0.75
N ARG A 143 0.39 -18.61 -1.26
CA ARG A 143 1.09 -18.39 -2.51
C ARG A 143 2.58 -18.62 -2.34
N ARG A 144 3.10 -19.58 -3.13
CA ARG A 144 4.53 -19.93 -3.11
C ARG A 144 5.40 -19.02 -3.98
N ARG A 145 4.80 -18.33 -4.95
CA ARG A 145 5.51 -17.41 -5.86
C ARG A 145 4.71 -16.15 -6.04
N TYR A 146 5.37 -15.03 -5.82
CA TYR A 146 4.92 -13.70 -6.18
C TYR A 146 5.80 -13.24 -7.32
N ASP A 147 5.24 -13.23 -8.51
CA ASP A 147 5.89 -12.65 -9.67
C ASP A 147 5.28 -11.29 -10.01
N TRP A 148 5.97 -10.55 -10.84
CA TRP A 148 5.55 -9.21 -11.22
C TRP A 148 4.35 -9.22 -12.16
N ALA A 149 4.14 -10.26 -12.94
CA ALA A 149 2.96 -10.42 -13.77
C ALA A 149 1.70 -10.57 -12.92
N TRP A 150 1.78 -11.39 -11.86
CA TRP A 150 0.68 -11.49 -10.89
C TRP A 150 0.45 -10.17 -10.17
N ASN A 151 1.51 -9.46 -9.77
CA ASN A 151 1.39 -8.14 -9.14
C ASN A 151 0.70 -7.14 -10.06
N ALA A 152 1.11 -7.07 -11.33
CA ALA A 152 0.48 -6.22 -12.33
C ALA A 152 -1.01 -6.54 -12.49
N THR A 153 -1.38 -7.82 -12.54
CA THR A 153 -2.79 -8.26 -12.63
C THR A 153 -3.60 -7.82 -11.39
N ALA A 154 -3.05 -7.96 -10.19
CA ALA A 154 -3.71 -7.55 -8.97
C ALA A 154 -3.86 -6.02 -8.88
N LEU A 155 -2.84 -5.28 -9.28
CA LEU A 155 -2.88 -3.82 -9.36
C LEU A 155 -3.85 -3.35 -10.43
N PHE A 156 -3.89 -3.99 -11.59
CA PHE A 156 -4.85 -3.70 -12.65
C PHE A 156 -6.29 -3.80 -12.14
N ALA A 157 -6.63 -4.87 -11.43
CA ALA A 157 -7.96 -5.01 -10.84
C ALA A 157 -8.27 -3.88 -9.83
N THR A 158 -7.27 -3.46 -9.04
CA THR A 158 -7.41 -2.36 -8.09
C THR A 158 -7.61 -1.02 -8.80
N PHE A 159 -6.78 -0.71 -9.78
CA PHE A 159 -6.90 0.51 -10.57
C PHE A 159 -8.20 0.54 -11.40
N SER A 160 -8.66 -0.59 -11.91
CA SER A 160 -9.95 -0.66 -12.62
C SER A 160 -11.12 -0.24 -11.72
N HIS A 161 -11.15 -0.72 -10.47
CA HIS A 161 -12.17 -0.27 -9.52
C HIS A 161 -12.02 1.19 -9.11
N LEU A 162 -10.81 1.72 -9.03
CA LEU A 162 -10.60 3.15 -8.84
C LEU A 162 -11.11 3.96 -10.03
N ASN A 163 -10.84 3.52 -11.25
CA ASN A 163 -11.32 4.19 -12.45
C ASN A 163 -12.86 4.25 -12.52
N GLU A 164 -13.55 3.19 -12.07
CA GLU A 164 -15.02 3.19 -11.98
C GLU A 164 -15.55 4.27 -11.02
N LEU A 165 -14.79 4.58 -9.96
CA LEU A 165 -15.17 5.54 -8.91
C LEU A 165 -14.87 6.98 -9.26
N LEU A 166 -13.74 7.22 -9.95
CA LEU A 166 -13.20 8.56 -10.14
C LEU A 166 -13.86 9.25 -11.33
N ALA A 167 -13.98 10.56 -11.26
CA ALA A 167 -14.23 11.39 -12.43
C ALA A 167 -12.97 11.54 -13.27
N ASP A 168 -13.12 12.03 -14.51
CA ASP A 168 -11.98 12.38 -15.33
C ASP A 168 -11.12 13.46 -14.66
N ASP A 169 -9.84 13.47 -14.95
CA ASP A 169 -8.84 14.39 -14.42
C ASP A 169 -8.55 14.30 -12.91
N VAL A 170 -9.19 13.38 -12.17
CA VAL A 170 -8.88 13.20 -10.75
C VAL A 170 -7.45 12.67 -10.59
N PRO A 171 -6.59 13.37 -9.82
CA PRO A 171 -5.23 12.94 -9.58
C PRO A 171 -5.15 11.76 -8.60
N VAL A 172 -4.27 10.84 -8.90
CA VAL A 172 -3.95 9.68 -8.06
C VAL A 172 -2.46 9.72 -7.72
N PHE A 173 -2.16 9.96 -6.46
CA PHE A 173 -0.80 9.99 -5.93
C PHE A 173 -0.45 8.63 -5.35
N GLY A 174 0.50 7.94 -5.99
CA GLY A 174 1.01 6.66 -5.54
C GLY A 174 2.42 6.76 -4.97
N VAL A 175 2.64 6.10 -3.85
CA VAL A 175 3.98 5.93 -3.29
C VAL A 175 4.38 4.47 -3.41
N LEU A 176 5.47 4.20 -4.13
CA LEU A 176 6.10 2.89 -4.16
C LEU A 176 7.24 2.89 -3.13
N PRO A 177 7.22 1.96 -2.17
CA PRO A 177 8.21 1.95 -1.09
C PRO A 177 9.65 1.71 -1.56
N GLU A 178 9.83 1.20 -2.77
CA GLU A 178 11.13 0.87 -3.31
C GLU A 178 11.21 1.18 -4.81
N PRO A 179 12.35 1.72 -5.29
CA PRO A 179 12.57 2.04 -6.70
C PRO A 179 12.97 0.80 -7.53
N GLU A 180 12.34 -0.35 -7.30
CA GLU A 180 12.62 -1.58 -8.06
C GLU A 180 11.99 -1.47 -9.47
N PRO A 181 12.77 -1.58 -10.55
CA PRO A 181 12.28 -1.38 -11.92
C PRO A 181 11.07 -2.25 -12.26
N ALA A 182 11.08 -3.52 -11.88
CA ALA A 182 9.98 -4.44 -12.14
C ALA A 182 8.71 -4.09 -11.37
N PHE A 183 8.84 -3.53 -10.16
CA PHE A 183 7.71 -3.03 -9.39
C PHE A 183 7.12 -1.77 -10.02
N MET A 184 7.97 -0.83 -10.40
CA MET A 184 7.56 0.39 -11.10
C MET A 184 6.83 0.06 -12.41
N THR A 185 7.43 -0.83 -13.23
CA THR A 185 6.83 -1.26 -14.49
C THR A 185 5.47 -1.91 -14.25
N SER A 186 5.34 -2.81 -13.28
CA SER A 186 4.06 -3.45 -12.99
C SER A 186 2.99 -2.45 -12.54
N ALA A 187 3.34 -1.46 -11.73
CA ALA A 187 2.42 -0.43 -11.26
C ALA A 187 1.98 0.51 -12.38
N ILE A 188 2.93 1.01 -13.18
CA ILE A 188 2.67 1.94 -14.28
C ILE A 188 1.83 1.25 -15.37
N THR A 189 2.21 0.03 -15.76
CA THR A 189 1.46 -0.74 -16.77
C THR A 189 0.05 -1.05 -16.30
N ALA A 190 -0.12 -1.48 -15.05
CA ALA A 190 -1.42 -1.79 -14.49
C ALA A 190 -2.35 -0.56 -14.44
N ALA A 191 -1.82 0.59 -14.03
CA ALA A 191 -2.57 1.84 -14.01
C ALA A 191 -2.95 2.29 -15.43
N HIS A 192 -2.00 2.24 -16.38
CA HIS A 192 -2.27 2.58 -17.77
C HIS A 192 -3.35 1.70 -18.41
N MET A 193 -3.27 0.39 -18.22
CA MET A 193 -4.29 -0.55 -18.71
C MET A 193 -5.66 -0.31 -18.08
N ALA A 194 -5.71 0.23 -16.87
CA ALA A 194 -6.95 0.58 -16.18
C ALA A 194 -7.49 1.99 -16.54
N GLY A 195 -6.87 2.69 -17.50
CA GLY A 195 -7.32 3.99 -17.98
C GLY A 195 -6.76 5.17 -17.18
N PHE A 196 -5.57 5.01 -16.60
CA PHE A 196 -4.85 6.12 -15.98
C PHE A 196 -3.69 6.57 -16.88
N VAL A 197 -3.47 7.87 -16.94
CA VAL A 197 -2.35 8.48 -17.63
C VAL A 197 -1.29 8.86 -16.62
N LEU A 198 -0.05 8.47 -16.89
CA LEU A 198 1.10 8.85 -16.09
C LEU A 198 1.43 10.32 -16.31
N GLU A 199 1.38 11.14 -15.26
CA GLU A 199 1.77 12.56 -15.32
C GLU A 199 3.21 12.79 -14.91
N SER A 200 3.61 12.19 -13.79
CA SER A 200 4.97 12.39 -13.29
C SER A 200 5.48 11.23 -12.45
N VAL A 201 6.79 11.08 -12.44
CA VAL A 201 7.52 10.16 -11.57
C VAL A 201 8.67 10.93 -10.92
N ALA A 202 8.72 10.92 -9.59
CA ALA A 202 9.84 11.48 -8.84
C ALA A 202 10.69 10.35 -8.26
N LEU A 203 11.92 10.28 -8.72
CA LEU A 203 12.98 9.39 -8.24
C LEU A 203 14.09 10.28 -7.66
N ARG A 204 14.45 10.06 -6.41
CA ARG A 204 15.53 10.84 -5.77
C ARG A 204 16.80 10.03 -5.63
N THR A 205 16.72 8.91 -4.95
CA THR A 205 17.86 8.01 -4.71
C THR A 205 17.40 6.55 -4.83
N GLU A 206 18.37 5.62 -4.85
CA GLU A 206 18.07 4.17 -4.93
C GLU A 206 17.27 3.64 -3.74
N HIS A 207 17.18 4.38 -2.65
CA HIS A 207 16.53 3.94 -1.41
C HIS A 207 15.28 4.73 -1.05
N ASP A 208 15.06 5.86 -1.69
CA ASP A 208 13.88 6.68 -1.43
C ASP A 208 12.63 6.09 -2.08
N PRO A 209 11.46 6.24 -1.46
CA PRO A 209 10.21 5.87 -2.09
C PRO A 209 10.00 6.62 -3.40
N VAL A 210 9.54 5.91 -4.41
CA VAL A 210 9.14 6.50 -5.69
C VAL A 210 7.78 7.15 -5.54
N GLN A 211 7.64 8.38 -5.97
CA GLN A 211 6.37 9.09 -6.02
C GLN A 211 5.87 9.12 -7.46
N ILE A 212 4.66 8.68 -7.69
CA ILE A 212 4.06 8.63 -9.01
C ILE A 212 2.73 9.36 -8.96
N VAL A 213 2.48 10.16 -9.98
CA VAL A 213 1.21 10.85 -10.17
C VAL A 213 0.58 10.35 -11.46
N TRP A 214 -0.66 9.90 -11.32
CA TRP A 214 -1.51 9.55 -12.44
C TRP A 214 -2.75 10.44 -12.46
N LYS A 215 -3.35 10.56 -13.64
CA LYS A 215 -4.71 11.09 -13.81
C LYS A 215 -5.65 10.00 -14.29
N CYS A 216 -6.88 10.06 -13.84
CA CYS A 216 -7.94 9.22 -14.36
C CYS A 216 -8.38 9.76 -15.74
N GLU A 217 -8.32 8.94 -16.76
CA GLU A 217 -8.90 9.20 -18.08
C GLU A 217 -9.79 8.02 -18.46
N LYS A 218 -11.08 8.30 -18.67
CA LYS A 218 -12.04 7.27 -19.08
C LYS A 218 -11.97 6.99 -20.58
N LYS A 219 -10.78 6.84 -21.11
CA LYS A 219 -10.59 6.42 -22.50
C LYS A 219 -10.85 4.92 -22.67
N PRO A 220 -11.37 4.49 -23.83
CA PRO A 220 -11.44 3.08 -24.13
C PRO A 220 -10.02 2.48 -24.06
N GLN A 221 -9.91 1.34 -23.41
CA GLN A 221 -8.63 0.63 -23.33
C GLN A 221 -8.09 0.42 -24.73
N PRO A 222 -6.78 0.67 -24.97
CA PRO A 222 -6.18 0.31 -26.23
C PRO A 222 -6.37 -1.18 -26.49
N ALA A 223 -6.67 -1.55 -27.73
CA ALA A 223 -6.75 -2.95 -28.10
C ALA A 223 -5.47 -3.70 -27.71
N PRO A 224 -5.55 -4.93 -27.23
CA PRO A 224 -4.37 -5.70 -26.90
C PRO A 224 -3.44 -5.79 -28.12
N MET A 225 -2.21 -5.30 -27.96
CA MET A 225 -1.19 -5.41 -29.01
C MET A 225 -0.65 -6.83 -29.05
N GLU A 226 -0.46 -7.36 -30.26
CA GLU A 226 0.21 -8.63 -30.42
C GLU A 226 1.67 -8.56 -29.93
N ILE A 227 2.17 -9.67 -29.39
CA ILE A 227 3.52 -9.75 -28.81
C ILE A 227 4.60 -9.36 -29.83
N GLU A 228 4.42 -9.72 -31.13
CA GLU A 228 5.37 -9.34 -32.18
C GLU A 228 5.40 -7.85 -32.46
N THR A 229 4.26 -7.17 -32.38
CA THR A 229 4.20 -5.71 -32.50
C THR A 229 4.96 -5.03 -31.36
N ILE A 230 4.80 -5.55 -30.14
CA ILE A 230 5.54 -5.05 -28.97
C ILE A 230 7.04 -5.28 -29.14
N ARG A 231 7.46 -6.46 -29.57
CA ARG A 231 8.87 -6.78 -29.82
C ARG A 231 9.50 -5.88 -30.89
N THR A 232 8.78 -5.61 -31.94
CA THR A 232 9.24 -4.73 -33.03
C THR A 232 9.42 -3.31 -32.52
N ALA A 233 8.43 -2.75 -31.84
CA ALA A 233 8.51 -1.42 -31.25
C ALA A 233 9.66 -1.31 -30.23
N MET A 234 9.87 -2.33 -29.39
CA MET A 234 10.99 -2.36 -28.45
C MET A 234 12.35 -2.40 -29.16
N ARG A 235 12.48 -3.16 -30.26
CA ARG A 235 13.73 -3.20 -31.04
C ARG A 235 14.01 -1.86 -31.68
N GLU A 236 13.02 -1.22 -32.27
CA GLU A 236 13.16 0.11 -32.88
C GLU A 236 13.58 1.15 -31.83
N PHE A 237 12.98 1.12 -30.64
CA PHE A 237 13.33 2.03 -29.55
C PHE A 237 14.76 1.80 -29.00
N LEU A 238 15.23 0.54 -28.98
CA LEU A 238 16.58 0.21 -28.49
C LEU A 238 17.68 0.48 -29.53
N LEU A 239 17.33 0.64 -30.79
CA LEU A 239 18.26 0.89 -31.90
C LEU A 239 18.30 2.36 -32.33
N ALA A 240 17.41 3.20 -31.79
CA ALA A 240 17.37 4.64 -31.98
C ALA A 240 18.20 5.36 -30.92
#